data_282d0a20cfe51f666cf848ed3027eabb
#
_entry.id   282d0a20cfe51f666cf848ed3027eabb
#
_cell.length_a   1.000
_cell.length_b   1.000
_cell.length_c   1.000
_cell.angle_alpha   90.00
_cell.angle_beta   90.00
_cell.angle_gamma   90.00
#
_symmetry.space_group_name_H-M   'P 1'
#
loop_
_entity.id
_entity.type
_entity.pdbx_description
1 polymer ?
#
loop_
_entity_poly.entity_id
_entity_poly.type
_entity_poly.pdbx_seq_one_letter_code
_entity_poly.pdbx_strand_id
1 'polypeptide(L)'
;MELVKLRGHTYYIPGATNVGVYRYKNGFCTLVDTGLDKTTGKKILEVLDDNNLKVKYIINTHGHPDHFGSNNYIKENHTGTIVVASPKSKLFMENSALEGALLYGAAPMPGLSAMIIKSQDTTVDIEVGEGITELMGKKFEIVELEGHCPGQIGVCTEDNVLFCGDAFFSEEKIEKYPFPFIFDLNAHLKTLEFLLETDYDYYLVSHSDKPLKDSKSLIKKNLDNIEHNLEILLDYLAQPLTREDLTELIVKRYKIPMHISQYFITISSVGAFLTYLLENKSIKADIIDGKMYFYA
;
A
#
# COMPACT_ATOMS: atom_id res chain seq x y z
N MET A 1 -12.12 -18.90 0.90
CA MET A 1 -11.52 -18.05 1.97
C MET A 1 -12.06 -18.52 3.30
N GLU A 2 -11.37 -18.27 4.40
CA GLU A 2 -11.81 -18.60 5.76
C GLU A 2 -11.45 -17.45 6.71
N LEU A 3 -12.13 -17.38 7.87
CA LEU A 3 -11.82 -16.39 8.91
C LEU A 3 -10.78 -16.98 9.87
N VAL A 4 -9.55 -16.48 9.79
CA VAL A 4 -8.41 -16.97 10.57
C VAL A 4 -8.20 -16.08 11.80
N LYS A 5 -8.18 -16.68 12.98
CA LYS A 5 -7.95 -15.95 14.23
C LYS A 5 -6.48 -15.58 14.40
N LEU A 6 -6.19 -14.32 14.76
CA LEU A 6 -4.88 -13.83 15.15
C LEU A 6 -4.76 -13.80 16.68
N ARG A 7 -5.52 -12.91 17.32
CA ARG A 7 -5.51 -12.72 18.77
C ARG A 7 -6.82 -12.10 19.24
N GLY A 8 -7.27 -12.44 20.45
CA GLY A 8 -8.44 -11.82 21.07
C GLY A 8 -9.67 -11.78 20.16
N HIS A 9 -10.05 -10.59 19.73
CA HIS A 9 -11.15 -10.29 18.82
C HIS A 9 -10.69 -9.99 17.38
N THR A 10 -9.38 -10.09 17.13
CA THR A 10 -8.76 -9.77 15.85
C THR A 10 -8.53 -11.04 15.03
N TYR A 11 -8.98 -10.99 13.79
CA TYR A 11 -8.92 -12.05 12.77
C TYR A 11 -8.44 -11.45 11.44
N TYR A 12 -8.23 -12.30 10.46
CA TYR A 12 -8.07 -11.87 9.06
C TYR A 12 -8.67 -12.89 8.10
N ILE A 13 -8.93 -12.44 6.89
CA ILE A 13 -9.35 -13.26 5.75
C ILE A 13 -8.18 -13.26 4.76
N PRO A 14 -7.49 -14.40 4.55
CA PRO A 14 -6.39 -14.48 3.60
C PRO A 14 -6.88 -14.29 2.15
N GLY A 15 -6.12 -13.52 1.36
CA GLY A 15 -6.42 -13.24 -0.04
C GLY A 15 -5.22 -12.68 -0.79
N ALA A 16 -5.43 -12.25 -2.05
CA ALA A 16 -4.42 -11.51 -2.80
C ALA A 16 -4.03 -10.21 -2.08
N THR A 17 -5.02 -9.57 -1.45
CA THR A 17 -4.88 -8.58 -0.38
C THR A 17 -5.52 -9.18 0.87
N ASN A 18 -4.77 -9.30 1.94
CA ASN A 18 -5.28 -9.77 3.23
C ASN A 18 -6.25 -8.74 3.82
N VAL A 19 -7.39 -9.20 4.31
CA VAL A 19 -8.42 -8.33 4.90
C VAL A 19 -8.44 -8.53 6.41
N GLY A 20 -8.16 -7.48 7.18
CA GLY A 20 -8.27 -7.51 8.63
C GLY A 20 -9.73 -7.54 9.06
N VAL A 21 -10.01 -8.23 10.18
CA VAL A 21 -11.36 -8.31 10.76
C VAL A 21 -11.27 -8.15 12.27
N TYR A 22 -11.84 -7.08 12.82
CA TYR A 22 -12.06 -6.94 14.26
C TYR A 22 -13.51 -7.25 14.59
N ARG A 23 -13.76 -8.28 15.41
CA ARG A 23 -15.09 -8.76 15.77
C ARG A 23 -15.59 -8.10 17.06
N TYR A 24 -16.76 -7.44 16.99
CA TYR A 24 -17.46 -6.96 18.19
C TYR A 24 -18.35 -8.06 18.79
N LYS A 25 -18.69 -7.91 20.08
CA LYS A 25 -19.54 -8.90 20.80
C LYS A 25 -20.97 -8.97 20.29
N ASN A 26 -21.45 -7.94 19.62
CA ASN A 26 -22.84 -7.80 19.15
C ASN A 26 -23.08 -8.29 17.70
N GLY A 27 -22.16 -9.06 17.13
CA GLY A 27 -22.27 -9.59 15.78
C GLY A 27 -21.89 -8.63 14.67
N PHE A 28 -21.34 -7.45 15.00
CA PHE A 28 -20.74 -6.55 14.02
C PHE A 28 -19.22 -6.77 13.91
N CYS A 29 -18.62 -6.27 12.83
CA CYS A 29 -17.17 -6.22 12.67
C CYS A 29 -16.71 -4.90 12.02
N THR A 30 -15.44 -4.58 12.22
CA THR A 30 -14.66 -3.64 11.43
C THR A 30 -13.78 -4.43 10.49
N LEU A 31 -13.76 -4.07 9.20
CA LEU A 31 -12.78 -4.56 8.24
C LEU A 31 -11.59 -3.59 8.15
N VAL A 32 -10.41 -4.12 7.93
CA VAL A 32 -9.24 -3.35 7.49
C VAL A 32 -8.92 -3.80 6.07
N ASP A 33 -9.14 -2.91 5.11
CA ASP A 33 -9.16 -3.15 3.67
C ASP A 33 -10.26 -4.12 3.19
N THR A 34 -10.44 -4.22 1.87
CA THR A 34 -11.55 -5.00 1.28
C THR A 34 -11.19 -5.72 -0.03
N GLY A 35 -9.94 -5.60 -0.49
CA GLY A 35 -9.51 -6.20 -1.75
C GLY A 35 -9.98 -5.43 -2.99
N LEU A 36 -9.75 -6.03 -4.16
CA LEU A 36 -9.72 -5.35 -5.45
C LEU A 36 -11.10 -5.05 -6.06
N ASP A 37 -12.08 -5.95 -5.93
CA ASP A 37 -13.28 -5.91 -6.76
C ASP A 37 -14.51 -6.59 -6.12
N LYS A 38 -15.66 -6.46 -6.79
CA LYS A 38 -16.91 -7.08 -6.40
C LYS A 38 -16.79 -8.59 -6.14
N THR A 39 -15.95 -9.31 -6.90
CA THR A 39 -15.78 -10.76 -6.72
C THR A 39 -15.12 -11.06 -5.39
N THR A 40 -14.12 -10.26 -5.01
CA THR A 40 -13.46 -10.35 -3.71
C THR A 40 -14.44 -9.98 -2.59
N GLY A 41 -15.18 -8.88 -2.75
CA GLY A 41 -16.20 -8.45 -1.78
C GLY A 41 -17.27 -9.52 -1.52
N LYS A 42 -17.73 -10.22 -2.56
CA LYS A 42 -18.67 -11.33 -2.41
C LYS A 42 -18.09 -12.45 -1.54
N LYS A 43 -16.85 -12.87 -1.79
CA LYS A 43 -16.18 -13.90 -0.99
C LYS A 43 -15.97 -13.48 0.46
N ILE A 44 -15.65 -12.19 0.70
CA ILE A 44 -15.51 -11.63 2.06
C ILE A 44 -16.87 -11.75 2.77
N LEU A 45 -17.97 -11.30 2.15
CA LEU A 45 -19.30 -11.36 2.77
C LEU A 45 -19.75 -12.80 3.03
N GLU A 46 -19.50 -13.76 2.14
CA GLU A 46 -19.75 -15.18 2.37
C GLU A 46 -19.04 -15.68 3.65
N VAL A 47 -17.76 -15.35 3.83
CA VAL A 47 -17.02 -15.71 5.05
C VAL A 47 -17.59 -15.04 6.31
N LEU A 48 -18.00 -13.78 6.22
CA LEU A 48 -18.59 -13.06 7.35
C LEU A 48 -19.98 -13.61 7.72
N ASP A 49 -20.83 -13.92 6.74
CA ASP A 49 -22.16 -14.50 6.94
C ASP A 49 -22.07 -15.88 7.60
N ASP A 50 -21.14 -16.75 7.17
CA ASP A 50 -20.85 -18.05 7.79
C ASP A 50 -20.44 -17.92 9.27
N ASN A 51 -19.90 -16.75 9.67
CA ASN A 51 -19.50 -16.43 11.04
C ASN A 51 -20.50 -15.53 11.79
N ASN A 52 -21.67 -15.26 11.21
CA ASN A 52 -22.74 -14.38 11.74
C ASN A 52 -22.20 -12.95 12.06
N LEU A 53 -21.41 -12.38 11.14
CA LEU A 53 -20.82 -11.06 11.26
C LEU A 53 -21.39 -10.10 10.21
N LYS A 54 -21.69 -8.87 10.62
CA LYS A 54 -22.10 -7.77 9.74
C LYS A 54 -21.06 -6.66 9.78
N VAL A 55 -20.68 -6.14 8.63
CA VAL A 55 -19.73 -5.02 8.54
C VAL A 55 -20.40 -3.75 9.06
N LYS A 56 -19.76 -3.10 10.01
CA LYS A 56 -20.15 -1.77 10.50
C LYS A 56 -19.19 -0.69 10.06
N TYR A 57 -17.89 -1.00 10.06
CA TYR A 57 -16.84 -0.09 9.60
C TYR A 57 -15.91 -0.79 8.62
N ILE A 58 -15.37 -0.01 7.70
CA ILE A 58 -14.21 -0.36 6.87
C ILE A 58 -13.17 0.71 7.14
N ILE A 59 -11.98 0.34 7.58
CA ILE A 59 -10.82 1.23 7.67
C ILE A 59 -9.91 0.85 6.50
N ASN A 60 -9.70 1.75 5.54
CA ASN A 60 -8.76 1.51 4.46
C ASN A 60 -7.38 2.03 4.84
N THR A 61 -6.38 1.17 4.67
CA THR A 61 -4.98 1.53 4.95
C THR A 61 -4.48 2.58 3.96
N HIS A 62 -4.91 2.51 2.71
CA HIS A 62 -4.57 3.48 1.68
C HIS A 62 -5.51 3.42 0.47
N GLY A 63 -5.30 4.34 -0.50
CA GLY A 63 -6.17 4.58 -1.64
C GLY A 63 -5.86 3.78 -2.91
N HIS A 64 -5.12 2.67 -2.86
CA HIS A 64 -4.94 1.82 -4.04
C HIS A 64 -6.16 0.91 -4.25
N PRO A 65 -6.53 0.65 -5.51
CA PRO A 65 -7.74 -0.10 -5.87
C PRO A 65 -7.88 -1.48 -5.24
N ASP A 66 -6.79 -2.19 -5.03
CA ASP A 66 -6.78 -3.53 -4.44
C ASP A 66 -6.93 -3.55 -2.91
N HIS A 67 -7.08 -2.37 -2.29
CA HIS A 67 -7.39 -2.21 -0.88
C HIS A 67 -8.81 -1.74 -0.61
N PHE A 68 -9.41 -0.93 -1.50
CA PHE A 68 -10.75 -0.40 -1.29
C PHE A 68 -11.78 -0.82 -2.36
N GLY A 69 -11.38 -1.57 -3.39
CA GLY A 69 -12.20 -1.87 -4.56
C GLY A 69 -13.51 -2.61 -4.29
N SER A 70 -13.63 -3.30 -3.13
CA SER A 70 -14.87 -3.95 -2.72
C SER A 70 -15.76 -3.09 -1.82
N ASN A 71 -15.33 -1.89 -1.41
CA ASN A 71 -16.07 -1.05 -0.45
C ASN A 71 -17.52 -0.84 -0.84
N ASN A 72 -17.78 -0.42 -2.07
CA ASN A 72 -19.15 -0.14 -2.55
C ASN A 72 -20.01 -1.40 -2.53
N TYR A 73 -19.48 -2.53 -2.96
CA TYR A 73 -20.22 -3.80 -2.91
C TYR A 73 -20.58 -4.19 -1.47
N ILE A 74 -19.68 -3.99 -0.52
CA ILE A 74 -19.95 -4.26 0.90
C ILE A 74 -20.98 -3.27 1.45
N LYS A 75 -20.89 -1.96 1.13
CA LYS A 75 -21.89 -0.94 1.54
C LYS A 75 -23.29 -1.24 0.99
N GLU A 76 -23.39 -1.75 -0.23
CA GLU A 76 -24.66 -2.13 -0.86
C GLU A 76 -25.34 -3.31 -0.15
N ASN A 77 -24.56 -4.30 0.33
CA ASN A 77 -25.09 -5.51 0.95
C ASN A 77 -25.20 -5.40 2.49
N HIS A 78 -24.32 -4.63 3.14
CA HIS A 78 -24.39 -4.30 4.56
C HIS A 78 -24.68 -2.81 4.74
N THR A 79 -25.94 -2.44 4.62
CA THR A 79 -26.38 -1.04 4.70
C THR A 79 -26.00 -0.39 6.03
N GLY A 80 -25.54 0.86 5.97
CA GLY A 80 -25.05 1.59 7.15
C GLY A 80 -23.58 1.29 7.51
N THR A 81 -22.84 0.63 6.61
CA THR A 81 -21.38 0.53 6.69
C THR A 81 -20.76 1.91 6.49
N ILE A 82 -19.80 2.26 7.35
CA ILE A 82 -19.09 3.52 7.41
C ILE A 82 -17.65 3.28 6.95
N VAL A 83 -17.17 4.06 5.98
CA VAL A 83 -15.79 4.00 5.46
C VAL A 83 -14.93 5.04 6.16
N VAL A 84 -13.77 4.60 6.63
CA VAL A 84 -12.78 5.37 7.38
C VAL A 84 -11.46 5.32 6.62
N ALA A 85 -10.80 6.45 6.40
CA ALA A 85 -9.48 6.50 5.76
C ALA A 85 -8.74 7.78 6.16
N SER A 86 -7.45 7.88 5.83
CA SER A 86 -6.70 9.12 5.97
C SER A 86 -7.19 10.18 4.98
N PRO A 87 -6.98 11.50 5.25
CA PRO A 87 -7.39 12.57 4.34
C PRO A 87 -6.76 12.45 2.93
N LYS A 88 -5.49 12.04 2.83
CA LYS A 88 -4.83 11.85 1.54
C LYS A 88 -5.40 10.62 0.81
N SER A 89 -5.60 9.49 1.49
CA SER A 89 -6.23 8.29 0.90
C SER A 89 -7.64 8.56 0.39
N LYS A 90 -8.42 9.36 1.13
CA LYS A 90 -9.76 9.80 0.70
C LYS A 90 -9.75 10.46 -0.67
N LEU A 91 -8.76 11.32 -0.97
CA LEU A 91 -8.67 11.98 -2.26
C LEU A 91 -8.62 10.98 -3.42
N PHE A 92 -7.85 9.90 -3.27
CA PHE A 92 -7.72 8.85 -4.28
C PHE A 92 -8.94 7.92 -4.31
N MET A 93 -9.50 7.59 -3.15
CA MET A 93 -10.68 6.72 -3.06
C MET A 93 -11.95 7.36 -3.63
N GLU A 94 -12.13 8.67 -3.44
CA GLU A 94 -13.26 9.44 -3.98
C GLU A 94 -13.05 9.91 -5.41
N ASN A 95 -11.82 9.80 -5.94
CA ASN A 95 -11.44 10.20 -7.29
C ASN A 95 -10.39 9.23 -7.84
N SER A 96 -10.76 8.00 -8.11
CA SER A 96 -9.82 6.92 -8.51
C SER A 96 -8.99 7.25 -9.77
N ALA A 97 -9.44 8.19 -10.61
CA ALA A 97 -8.67 8.67 -11.75
C ALA A 97 -7.41 9.46 -11.37
N LEU A 98 -7.30 9.95 -10.12
CA LEU A 98 -6.14 10.73 -9.67
C LEU A 98 -4.87 9.88 -9.63
N GLU A 99 -4.95 8.61 -9.30
CA GLU A 99 -3.78 7.72 -9.31
C GLU A 99 -3.17 7.63 -10.71
N GLY A 100 -4.01 7.46 -11.73
CA GLY A 100 -3.53 7.44 -13.11
C GLY A 100 -2.94 8.77 -13.57
N ALA A 101 -3.55 9.88 -13.15
CA ALA A 101 -3.02 11.20 -13.44
C ALA A 101 -1.69 11.45 -12.73
N LEU A 102 -1.52 10.97 -11.49
CA LEU A 102 -0.28 11.04 -10.73
C LEU A 102 0.84 10.26 -11.42
N LEU A 103 0.58 9.03 -11.82
CA LEU A 103 1.56 8.16 -12.49
C LEU A 103 1.94 8.69 -13.89
N TYR A 104 0.99 9.28 -14.62
CA TYR A 104 1.19 9.74 -15.99
C TYR A 104 1.67 11.19 -16.09
N GLY A 105 1.33 12.04 -15.12
CA GLY A 105 1.63 13.48 -15.12
C GLY A 105 0.69 14.31 -16.01
N ALA A 106 -0.40 13.72 -16.51
CA ALA A 106 -1.47 14.34 -17.31
C ALA A 106 -2.74 13.48 -17.25
N ALA A 107 -3.77 13.79 -18.06
CA ALA A 107 -4.90 12.86 -18.24
C ALA A 107 -4.37 11.50 -18.74
N PRO A 108 -4.66 10.39 -18.03
CA PRO A 108 -4.00 9.12 -18.28
C PRO A 108 -4.38 8.53 -19.64
N MET A 109 -3.42 7.89 -20.29
CA MET A 109 -3.65 7.19 -21.55
C MET A 109 -4.55 5.94 -21.35
N PRO A 110 -5.27 5.47 -22.39
CA PRO A 110 -6.29 4.41 -22.24
C PRO A 110 -5.83 3.13 -21.54
N GLY A 111 -4.61 2.65 -21.80
CA GLY A 111 -4.08 1.44 -21.18
C GLY A 111 -3.81 1.56 -19.68
N LEU A 112 -3.45 2.76 -19.21
CA LEU A 112 -3.26 3.04 -17.79
C LEU A 112 -4.60 3.23 -17.09
N SER A 113 -5.55 3.93 -17.74
CA SER A 113 -6.91 4.10 -17.22
C SER A 113 -7.61 2.78 -16.95
N ALA A 114 -7.43 1.76 -17.80
CA ALA A 114 -8.09 0.45 -17.64
C ALA A 114 -7.67 -0.30 -16.35
N MET A 115 -6.47 -0.06 -15.83
CA MET A 115 -6.02 -0.63 -14.56
C MET A 115 -6.72 0.05 -13.36
N ILE A 116 -6.92 1.35 -13.45
CA ILE A 116 -7.47 2.21 -12.39
C ILE A 116 -8.99 2.11 -12.33
N ILE A 117 -9.67 2.04 -13.48
CA ILE A 117 -11.14 1.98 -13.59
C ILE A 117 -11.73 0.68 -13.00
N LYS A 118 -10.91 -0.29 -12.59
CA LYS A 118 -11.41 -1.48 -11.90
C LYS A 118 -12.03 -1.19 -10.53
N SER A 119 -11.60 -0.12 -9.86
CA SER A 119 -12.24 0.37 -8.65
C SER A 119 -13.24 1.48 -8.99
N GLN A 120 -14.41 1.43 -8.35
CA GLN A 120 -15.37 2.53 -8.37
C GLN A 120 -15.02 3.51 -7.26
N ASP A 121 -15.19 4.81 -7.52
CA ASP A 121 -15.05 5.84 -6.50
C ASP A 121 -15.89 5.49 -5.27
N THR A 122 -15.29 5.61 -4.09
CA THR A 122 -15.91 5.24 -2.82
C THR A 122 -15.89 6.43 -1.88
N THR A 123 -17.07 6.83 -1.38
CA THR A 123 -17.16 7.92 -0.38
C THR A 123 -16.56 7.48 0.95
N VAL A 124 -15.67 8.29 1.49
CA VAL A 124 -15.09 8.16 2.82
C VAL A 124 -15.91 9.00 3.81
N ASP A 125 -16.51 8.33 4.77
CA ASP A 125 -17.44 8.93 5.72
C ASP A 125 -16.71 9.61 6.91
N ILE A 126 -15.56 9.06 7.33
CA ILE A 126 -14.76 9.57 8.46
C ILE A 126 -13.29 9.65 8.06
N GLU A 127 -12.68 10.81 8.31
CA GLU A 127 -11.23 11.00 8.15
C GLU A 127 -10.53 10.73 9.49
N VAL A 128 -9.40 10.03 9.43
CA VAL A 128 -8.56 9.74 10.60
C VAL A 128 -7.11 10.12 10.32
N GLY A 129 -6.43 10.60 11.34
CA GLY A 129 -4.99 10.81 11.38
C GLY A 129 -4.34 9.95 12.43
N GLU A 130 -3.03 10.12 12.64
CA GLU A 130 -2.27 9.43 13.68
C GLU A 130 -2.90 9.59 15.06
N GLY A 131 -2.91 8.51 15.83
CA GLY A 131 -3.42 8.45 17.19
C GLY A 131 -4.57 7.47 17.36
N ILE A 132 -5.35 7.65 18.43
CA ILE A 132 -6.43 6.74 18.80
C ILE A 132 -7.75 7.17 18.16
N THR A 133 -8.37 6.27 17.42
CA THR A 133 -9.74 6.40 16.91
C THR A 133 -10.64 5.40 17.63
N GLU A 134 -11.80 5.84 18.09
CA GLU A 134 -12.77 4.99 18.77
C GLU A 134 -13.95 4.65 17.84
N LEU A 135 -14.19 3.36 17.61
CA LEU A 135 -15.29 2.84 16.81
C LEU A 135 -16.08 1.82 17.64
N MET A 136 -17.36 2.08 17.89
CA MET A 136 -18.24 1.25 18.74
C MET A 136 -17.67 0.95 20.13
N GLY A 137 -17.06 1.93 20.79
CA GLY A 137 -16.46 1.78 22.11
C GLY A 137 -15.18 0.93 22.12
N LYS A 138 -14.55 0.73 20.94
CA LYS A 138 -13.27 0.04 20.77
C LYS A 138 -12.23 0.97 20.17
N LYS A 139 -11.02 0.89 20.70
CA LYS A 139 -9.91 1.74 20.31
C LYS A 139 -9.10 1.08 19.21
N PHE A 140 -8.84 1.85 18.16
CA PHE A 140 -7.90 1.53 17.10
C PHE A 140 -6.81 2.59 17.10
N GLU A 141 -5.56 2.17 17.18
CA GLU A 141 -4.44 3.08 17.00
C GLU A 141 -4.16 3.20 15.50
N ILE A 142 -4.16 4.43 15.02
CA ILE A 142 -3.80 4.76 13.65
C ILE A 142 -2.35 5.22 13.65
N VAL A 143 -1.54 4.61 12.81
CA VAL A 143 -0.11 4.87 12.68
C VAL A 143 0.16 5.37 11.27
N GLU A 144 0.92 6.45 11.10
CA GLU A 144 1.35 6.88 9.77
C GLU A 144 2.43 5.94 9.24
N LEU A 145 2.19 5.30 8.09
CA LEU A 145 3.11 4.39 7.42
C LEU A 145 3.30 4.82 5.95
N GLU A 146 3.58 6.09 5.75
CA GLU A 146 3.74 6.69 4.41
C GLU A 146 4.98 6.15 3.68
N GLY A 147 5.01 6.35 2.37
CA GLY A 147 6.13 6.04 1.48
C GLY A 147 5.74 5.18 0.30
N HIS A 148 4.96 4.10 0.51
CA HIS A 148 4.39 3.33 -0.58
C HIS A 148 3.42 4.17 -1.42
N CYS A 149 2.55 4.91 -0.76
CA CYS A 149 1.67 5.91 -1.39
C CYS A 149 1.32 7.04 -0.41
N PRO A 150 0.76 8.17 -0.90
CA PRO A 150 0.35 9.27 -0.02
C PRO A 150 -0.76 8.85 0.94
N GLY A 151 -0.54 9.13 2.24
CA GLY A 151 -1.54 8.94 3.28
C GLY A 151 -1.78 7.49 3.70
N GLN A 152 -0.85 6.58 3.41
CA GLN A 152 -0.93 5.22 3.93
C GLN A 152 -0.84 5.23 5.46
N ILE A 153 -1.74 4.46 6.08
CA ILE A 153 -1.80 4.26 7.53
C ILE A 153 -1.72 2.77 7.87
N GLY A 154 -1.18 2.48 9.05
CA GLY A 154 -1.35 1.22 9.75
C GLY A 154 -2.53 1.30 10.71
N VAL A 155 -3.16 0.17 10.98
CA VAL A 155 -4.30 0.06 11.89
C VAL A 155 -3.98 -0.98 12.96
N CYS A 156 -3.74 -0.54 14.20
CA CYS A 156 -3.53 -1.44 15.33
C CYS A 156 -4.82 -1.60 16.13
N THR A 157 -5.17 -2.84 16.43
CA THR A 157 -6.35 -3.17 17.26
C THR A 157 -5.99 -3.21 18.75
N GLU A 158 -7.00 -3.18 19.64
CA GLU A 158 -6.81 -3.38 21.10
C GLU A 158 -6.11 -4.71 21.44
N ASP A 159 -6.09 -5.64 20.53
CA ASP A 159 -5.41 -6.93 20.69
C ASP A 159 -3.92 -6.88 20.34
N ASN A 160 -3.35 -5.69 20.14
CA ASN A 160 -1.95 -5.47 19.75
C ASN A 160 -1.57 -6.15 18.42
N VAL A 161 -2.46 -6.07 17.44
CA VAL A 161 -2.26 -6.56 16.07
C VAL A 161 -2.24 -5.39 15.11
N LEU A 162 -1.13 -5.18 14.41
CA LEU A 162 -0.95 -4.13 13.42
C LEU A 162 -1.23 -4.67 12.01
N PHE A 163 -2.19 -4.08 11.32
CA PHE A 163 -2.40 -4.20 9.88
C PHE A 163 -1.57 -3.11 9.20
N CYS A 164 -0.54 -3.53 8.45
CA CYS A 164 0.51 -2.63 7.97
C CYS A 164 0.22 -2.02 6.58
N GLY A 165 -0.87 -2.42 5.91
CA GLY A 165 -1.01 -2.09 4.49
C GLY A 165 0.19 -2.60 3.69
N ASP A 166 0.72 -1.77 2.82
CA ASP A 166 1.89 -2.05 1.97
C ASP A 166 3.17 -1.34 2.46
N ALA A 167 3.28 -1.19 3.81
CA ALA A 167 4.42 -0.52 4.42
C ALA A 167 5.75 -1.26 4.21
N PHE A 168 5.73 -2.57 3.98
CA PHE A 168 6.88 -3.38 3.59
C PHE A 168 6.42 -4.64 2.87
N PHE A 169 7.34 -5.31 2.18
CA PHE A 169 7.04 -6.41 1.28
C PHE A 169 7.49 -7.75 1.88
N SER A 170 6.71 -8.81 1.61
CA SER A 170 7.11 -10.17 1.97
C SER A 170 8.35 -10.62 1.19
N GLU A 171 9.07 -11.61 1.69
CA GLU A 171 10.28 -12.13 1.02
C GLU A 171 9.99 -12.58 -0.41
N GLU A 172 8.89 -13.30 -0.63
CA GLU A 172 8.43 -13.69 -1.97
C GLU A 172 8.20 -12.48 -2.88
N LYS A 173 7.64 -11.38 -2.34
CA LYS A 173 7.40 -10.15 -3.11
C LYS A 173 8.70 -9.45 -3.46
N ILE A 174 9.67 -9.38 -2.54
CA ILE A 174 11.00 -8.81 -2.81
C ILE A 174 11.71 -9.61 -3.92
N GLU A 175 11.67 -10.95 -3.84
CA GLU A 175 12.27 -11.81 -4.87
C GLU A 175 11.61 -11.65 -6.25
N LYS A 176 10.28 -11.54 -6.26
CA LYS A 176 9.51 -11.40 -7.51
C LYS A 176 9.57 -10.00 -8.10
N TYR A 177 9.62 -8.99 -7.27
CA TYR A 177 9.64 -7.57 -7.62
C TYR A 177 10.80 -6.87 -6.91
N PRO A 178 12.06 -7.12 -7.32
CA PRO A 178 13.24 -6.60 -6.62
C PRO A 178 13.34 -5.08 -6.64
N PHE A 179 12.68 -4.41 -7.60
CA PHE A 179 12.51 -2.96 -7.64
C PHE A 179 11.07 -2.62 -7.29
N PRO A 180 10.75 -2.40 -6.00
CA PRO A 180 9.39 -2.26 -5.53
C PRO A 180 8.77 -0.91 -5.92
N PHE A 181 7.43 -0.86 -5.92
CA PHE A 181 6.72 0.40 -6.05
C PHE A 181 6.80 1.19 -4.74
N ILE A 182 7.46 2.34 -4.80
CA ILE A 182 7.61 3.32 -3.71
C ILE A 182 7.35 4.70 -4.32
N PHE A 183 6.46 5.46 -3.69
CA PHE A 183 6.12 6.83 -4.11
C PHE A 183 7.08 7.86 -3.52
N ASP A 184 7.40 7.72 -2.24
CA ASP A 184 8.33 8.59 -1.50
C ASP A 184 9.32 7.72 -0.70
N LEU A 185 10.57 7.67 -1.17
CA LEU A 185 11.57 6.82 -0.56
C LEU A 185 12.02 7.33 0.83
N ASN A 186 12.06 8.66 1.04
CA ASN A 186 12.39 9.21 2.35
C ASN A 186 11.35 8.85 3.40
N ALA A 187 10.07 8.98 3.07
CA ALA A 187 8.99 8.60 3.96
C ALA A 187 8.98 7.08 4.20
N HIS A 188 9.23 6.28 3.15
CA HIS A 188 9.27 4.82 3.26
C HIS A 188 10.38 4.32 4.18
N LEU A 189 11.58 4.88 4.08
CA LEU A 189 12.70 4.55 4.98
C LEU A 189 12.36 4.89 6.44
N LYS A 190 11.77 6.06 6.72
CA LYS A 190 11.30 6.44 8.06
C LYS A 190 10.24 5.47 8.59
N THR A 191 9.32 5.04 7.73
CA THR A 191 8.31 4.02 8.07
C THR A 191 8.97 2.70 8.46
N LEU A 192 9.96 2.23 7.71
CA LEU A 192 10.69 0.99 8.03
C LEU A 192 11.49 1.12 9.32
N GLU A 193 12.18 2.25 9.54
CA GLU A 193 12.92 2.53 10.78
C GLU A 193 11.97 2.57 11.99
N PHE A 194 10.84 3.26 11.89
CA PHE A 194 9.81 3.29 12.93
C PHE A 194 9.33 1.87 13.26
N LEU A 195 8.99 1.06 12.25
CA LEU A 195 8.50 -0.31 12.44
C LEU A 195 9.55 -1.24 13.09
N LEU A 196 10.86 -0.98 12.93
CA LEU A 196 11.92 -1.72 13.63
C LEU A 196 11.90 -1.50 15.16
N GLU A 197 11.42 -0.34 15.61
CA GLU A 197 11.34 0.02 17.03
C GLU A 197 10.02 -0.40 17.68
N THR A 198 9.03 -0.88 16.89
CA THR A 198 7.73 -1.31 17.41
C THR A 198 7.74 -2.76 17.88
N ASP A 199 6.81 -3.09 18.79
CA ASP A 199 6.66 -4.45 19.37
C ASP A 199 5.17 -4.83 19.44
N TYR A 200 4.56 -5.02 18.26
CA TYR A 200 3.21 -5.56 18.17
C TYR A 200 3.25 -7.10 18.22
N ASP A 201 2.21 -7.72 18.76
CA ASP A 201 2.14 -9.18 18.87
C ASP A 201 2.03 -9.87 17.50
N TYR A 202 1.41 -9.17 16.54
CA TYR A 202 1.32 -9.58 15.14
C TYR A 202 1.36 -8.39 14.21
N TYR A 203 2.04 -8.58 13.10
CA TYR A 203 2.06 -7.69 11.93
C TYR A 203 1.42 -8.42 10.76
N LEU A 204 0.43 -7.81 10.10
CA LEU A 204 -0.15 -8.34 8.88
C LEU A 204 0.11 -7.37 7.73
N VAL A 205 0.94 -7.80 6.79
CA VAL A 205 1.19 -7.11 5.52
C VAL A 205 0.12 -7.54 4.53
N SER A 206 -0.36 -6.63 3.71
CA SER A 206 -1.50 -6.89 2.82
C SER A 206 -1.23 -8.02 1.83
N HIS A 207 -0.01 -8.12 1.31
CA HIS A 207 0.38 -9.11 0.30
C HIS A 207 1.35 -10.15 0.86
N SER A 208 0.99 -10.76 1.98
CA SER A 208 1.78 -11.83 2.61
C SER A 208 0.94 -13.10 2.81
N ASP A 209 1.59 -14.26 2.80
CA ASP A 209 0.91 -15.55 2.99
C ASP A 209 0.43 -15.76 4.43
N LYS A 210 1.08 -15.11 5.40
CA LYS A 210 0.80 -15.30 6.82
C LYS A 210 1.19 -14.07 7.66
N PRO A 211 0.54 -13.90 8.82
CA PRO A 211 0.92 -12.87 9.78
C PRO A 211 2.29 -13.17 10.40
N LEU A 212 3.01 -12.12 10.78
CA LEU A 212 4.33 -12.19 11.39
C LEU A 212 4.21 -11.88 12.89
N LYS A 213 4.87 -12.67 13.73
CA LYS A 213 5.08 -12.35 15.16
C LYS A 213 6.31 -11.47 15.37
N ASP A 214 7.29 -11.61 14.51
CA ASP A 214 8.48 -10.76 14.45
C ASP A 214 8.65 -10.28 13.00
N SER A 215 8.55 -8.98 12.81
CA SER A 215 8.71 -8.34 11.52
C SER A 215 10.13 -7.84 11.27
N LYS A 216 11.00 -7.75 12.29
CA LYS A 216 12.30 -7.07 12.22
C LYS A 216 13.23 -7.67 11.17
N SER A 217 13.27 -9.01 11.09
CA SER A 217 14.10 -9.68 10.07
C SER A 217 13.63 -9.36 8.65
N LEU A 218 12.32 -9.33 8.41
CA LEU A 218 11.76 -9.01 7.09
C LEU A 218 11.90 -7.53 6.76
N ILE A 219 11.74 -6.64 7.75
CA ILE A 219 11.95 -5.20 7.56
C ILE A 219 13.42 -4.92 7.17
N LYS A 220 14.38 -5.58 7.82
CA LYS A 220 15.81 -5.48 7.44
C LYS A 220 16.04 -5.93 6.00
N LYS A 221 15.42 -7.02 5.54
CA LYS A 221 15.50 -7.44 4.13
C LYS A 221 14.93 -6.40 3.17
N ASN A 222 13.88 -5.67 3.56
CA ASN A 222 13.36 -4.55 2.76
C ASN A 222 14.38 -3.40 2.70
N LEU A 223 15.01 -3.05 3.81
CA LEU A 223 16.07 -2.03 3.85
C LEU A 223 17.27 -2.45 2.99
N ASP A 224 17.76 -3.68 3.16
CA ASP A 224 18.87 -4.22 2.37
C ASP A 224 18.56 -4.18 0.86
N ASN A 225 17.31 -4.50 0.48
CA ASN A 225 16.88 -4.42 -0.92
C ASN A 225 16.86 -2.98 -1.45
N ILE A 226 16.42 -2.01 -0.64
CA ILE A 226 16.45 -0.59 -1.02
C ILE A 226 17.88 -0.11 -1.19
N GLU A 227 18.76 -0.41 -0.22
CA GLU A 227 20.19 -0.05 -0.27
C GLU A 227 20.85 -0.63 -1.52
N HIS A 228 20.64 -1.89 -1.80
CA HIS A 228 21.13 -2.53 -3.02
C HIS A 228 20.66 -1.82 -4.30
N ASN A 229 19.39 -1.41 -4.37
CA ASN A 229 18.87 -0.67 -5.53
C ASN A 229 19.49 0.73 -5.64
N LEU A 230 19.75 1.40 -4.52
CA LEU A 230 20.44 2.69 -4.51
C LEU A 230 21.89 2.56 -5.04
N GLU A 231 22.64 1.54 -4.62
CA GLU A 231 23.99 1.25 -5.13
C GLU A 231 23.96 1.04 -6.66
N ILE A 232 23.01 0.23 -7.16
CA ILE A 232 22.86 -0.01 -8.60
C ILE A 232 22.59 1.28 -9.38
N LEU A 233 21.71 2.13 -8.86
CA LEU A 233 21.41 3.41 -9.52
C LEU A 233 22.62 4.34 -9.51
N LEU A 234 23.38 4.42 -8.42
CA LEU A 234 24.62 5.20 -8.37
C LEU A 234 25.67 4.69 -9.37
N ASP A 235 25.83 3.37 -9.50
CA ASP A 235 26.73 2.78 -10.49
C ASP A 235 26.33 3.17 -11.93
N TYR A 236 25.03 3.13 -12.25
CA TYR A 236 24.55 3.57 -13.56
C TYR A 236 24.75 5.07 -13.78
N LEU A 237 24.56 5.89 -12.74
CA LEU A 237 24.69 7.34 -12.76
C LEU A 237 26.14 7.85 -12.74
N ALA A 238 27.14 6.95 -12.79
CA ALA A 238 28.53 7.35 -13.11
C ALA A 238 28.61 8.02 -14.51
N GLN A 239 27.57 7.93 -15.32
CA GLN A 239 27.37 8.65 -16.58
C GLN A 239 26.02 9.36 -16.57
N PRO A 240 25.88 10.52 -17.26
CA PRO A 240 24.60 11.21 -17.34
C PRO A 240 23.53 10.37 -18.03
N LEU A 241 22.42 10.08 -17.35
CA LEU A 241 21.29 9.30 -17.84
C LEU A 241 19.96 10.03 -17.58
N THR A 242 18.99 9.86 -18.47
CA THR A 242 17.63 10.30 -18.22
C THR A 242 16.88 9.32 -17.30
N ARG A 243 15.75 9.73 -16.76
CA ARG A 243 14.89 8.83 -15.97
C ARG A 243 14.41 7.63 -16.80
N GLU A 244 14.14 7.83 -18.07
CA GLU A 244 13.74 6.82 -19.04
C GLU A 244 14.87 5.80 -19.30
N ASP A 245 16.12 6.26 -19.47
CA ASP A 245 17.30 5.39 -19.64
C ASP A 245 17.51 4.53 -18.39
N LEU A 246 17.41 5.11 -17.19
CA LEU A 246 17.51 4.36 -15.94
C LEU A 246 16.38 3.34 -15.79
N THR A 247 15.16 3.69 -16.18
CA THR A 247 14.02 2.76 -16.17
C THR A 247 14.30 1.57 -17.10
N GLU A 248 14.84 1.81 -18.30
CA GLU A 248 15.23 0.74 -19.21
C GLU A 248 16.29 -0.20 -18.60
N LEU A 249 17.32 0.36 -17.94
CA LEU A 249 18.37 -0.42 -17.30
C LEU A 249 17.83 -1.28 -16.13
N ILE A 250 16.96 -0.74 -15.29
CA ILE A 250 16.30 -1.45 -14.19
C ILE A 250 15.42 -2.58 -14.75
N VAL A 251 14.61 -2.29 -15.75
CA VAL A 251 13.76 -3.30 -16.42
C VAL A 251 14.57 -4.45 -16.98
N LYS A 252 15.69 -4.16 -17.67
CA LYS A 252 16.60 -5.17 -18.22
C LYS A 252 17.29 -5.99 -17.13
N ARG A 253 17.79 -5.33 -16.08
CA ARG A 253 18.48 -5.98 -14.96
C ARG A 253 17.60 -7.01 -14.27
N TYR A 254 16.38 -6.62 -13.92
CA TYR A 254 15.45 -7.45 -13.17
C TYR A 254 14.48 -8.25 -14.06
N LYS A 255 14.59 -8.12 -15.38
CA LYS A 255 13.72 -8.79 -16.36
C LYS A 255 12.23 -8.55 -16.05
N ILE A 256 11.88 -7.31 -15.68
CA ILE A 256 10.51 -6.95 -15.30
C ILE A 256 9.59 -7.14 -16.51
N PRO A 257 8.53 -7.96 -16.41
CA PRO A 257 7.54 -8.11 -17.48
C PRO A 257 6.83 -6.79 -17.74
N MET A 258 6.96 -6.24 -18.96
CA MET A 258 6.48 -4.89 -19.27
C MET A 258 5.11 -4.89 -19.95
N HIS A 259 4.22 -4.09 -19.40
CA HIS A 259 2.97 -3.60 -19.98
C HIS A 259 2.79 -2.13 -19.56
N ILE A 260 1.83 -1.41 -20.15
CA ILE A 260 1.67 0.03 -19.94
C ILE A 260 1.68 0.41 -18.45
N SER A 261 0.88 -0.26 -17.63
CA SER A 261 0.80 0.04 -16.20
C SER A 261 2.12 -0.23 -15.48
N GLN A 262 2.80 -1.36 -15.78
CA GLN A 262 4.08 -1.69 -15.17
C GLN A 262 5.16 -0.68 -15.53
N TYR A 263 5.14 -0.15 -16.77
CA TYR A 263 6.05 0.91 -17.17
C TYR A 263 5.89 2.14 -16.27
N PHE A 264 4.65 2.63 -16.06
CA PHE A 264 4.41 3.81 -15.24
C PHE A 264 4.68 3.57 -13.75
N ILE A 265 4.39 2.40 -13.24
CA ILE A 265 4.76 1.99 -11.88
C ILE A 265 6.30 2.04 -11.73
N THR A 266 7.03 1.43 -12.66
CA THR A 266 8.50 1.34 -12.57
C THR A 266 9.16 2.73 -12.72
N ILE A 267 8.75 3.53 -13.71
CA ILE A 267 9.34 4.87 -13.91
C ILE A 267 8.99 5.81 -12.75
N SER A 268 7.82 5.68 -12.12
CA SER A 268 7.45 6.42 -10.92
C SER A 268 8.39 6.08 -9.77
N SER A 269 8.64 4.79 -9.53
CA SER A 269 9.58 4.36 -8.49
C SER A 269 11.01 4.84 -8.76
N VAL A 270 11.50 4.76 -10.01
CA VAL A 270 12.81 5.34 -10.40
C VAL A 270 12.84 6.83 -10.04
N GLY A 271 11.74 7.57 -10.28
CA GLY A 271 11.60 8.97 -9.88
C GLY A 271 11.74 9.18 -8.37
N ALA A 272 11.13 8.33 -7.55
CA ALA A 272 11.25 8.41 -6.09
C ALA A 272 12.69 8.18 -5.59
N PHE A 273 13.40 7.19 -6.17
CA PHE A 273 14.81 6.94 -5.87
C PHE A 273 15.70 8.10 -6.31
N LEU A 274 15.47 8.67 -7.50
CA LEU A 274 16.20 9.86 -7.98
C LEU A 274 15.97 11.07 -7.06
N THR A 275 14.74 11.30 -6.62
CA THR A 275 14.42 12.38 -5.66
C THR A 275 15.21 12.19 -4.36
N TYR A 276 15.22 10.98 -3.81
CA TYR A 276 16.00 10.65 -2.62
C TYR A 276 17.50 10.94 -2.80
N LEU A 277 18.10 10.50 -3.92
CA LEU A 277 19.52 10.72 -4.22
C LEU A 277 19.86 12.21 -4.41
N LEU A 278 18.96 13.00 -5.02
CA LEU A 278 19.10 14.45 -5.18
C LEU A 278 19.04 15.18 -3.82
N GLU A 279 18.06 14.86 -2.97
CA GLU A 279 17.88 15.48 -1.66
C GLU A 279 19.07 15.19 -0.74
N ASN A 280 19.65 13.99 -0.84
CA ASN A 280 20.87 13.61 -0.12
C ASN A 280 22.16 14.08 -0.80
N LYS A 281 22.06 14.86 -1.90
CA LYS A 281 23.20 15.40 -2.66
C LYS A 281 24.19 14.33 -3.16
N SER A 282 23.72 13.10 -3.34
CA SER A 282 24.50 12.00 -3.92
C SER A 282 24.62 12.09 -5.42
N ILE A 283 23.69 12.78 -6.07
CA ILE A 283 23.65 13.03 -7.51
C ILE A 283 23.29 14.50 -7.82
N LYS A 284 23.44 14.87 -9.08
CA LYS A 284 23.01 16.16 -9.64
C LYS A 284 22.04 15.95 -10.79
N ALA A 285 21.35 17.01 -11.18
CA ALA A 285 20.47 17.00 -12.35
C ALA A 285 20.68 18.27 -13.18
N ASP A 286 20.77 18.12 -14.51
CA ASP A 286 20.89 19.22 -15.46
C ASP A 286 19.94 19.01 -16.65
N ILE A 287 19.50 20.11 -17.24
CA ILE A 287 18.71 20.09 -18.50
C ILE A 287 19.64 20.44 -19.67
N ILE A 288 19.84 19.47 -20.56
CA ILE A 288 20.69 19.61 -21.75
C ILE A 288 19.82 19.29 -22.99
N ASP A 289 19.72 20.21 -23.92
CA ASP A 289 18.95 20.06 -25.16
C ASP A 289 17.51 19.57 -24.95
N GLY A 290 16.85 20.07 -23.88
CA GLY A 290 15.46 19.74 -23.56
C GLY A 290 15.24 18.39 -22.88
N LYS A 291 16.32 17.69 -22.48
CA LYS A 291 16.29 16.46 -21.69
C LYS A 291 16.87 16.69 -20.31
N MET A 292 16.26 16.08 -19.30
CA MET A 292 16.79 16.08 -17.92
C MET A 292 17.71 14.88 -17.73
N TYR A 293 18.94 15.16 -17.37
CA TYR A 293 19.96 14.15 -17.05
C TYR A 293 20.28 14.17 -15.57
N PHE A 294 20.52 12.98 -15.02
CA PHE A 294 20.96 12.74 -13.66
C PHE A 294 22.34 12.09 -13.70
N TYR A 295 23.23 12.46 -12.77
CA TYR A 295 24.61 11.93 -12.70
C TYR A 295 25.20 12.10 -11.29
N ALA A 296 26.11 11.19 -10.89
CA ALA A 296 26.83 11.24 -9.63
C ALA A 296 28.01 12.22 -9.63
#